data_e715fe1e3d295ac19c3282c9b102fa5c
#
_entry.id   e715fe1e3d295ac19c3282c9b102fa5c
#
_cell.length_a   1.000
_cell.length_b   1.000
_cell.length_c   1.000
_cell.angle_alpha   90.00
_cell.angle_beta   90.00
_cell.angle_gamma   90.00
#
_symmetry.space_group_name_H-M   'P 1'
#
loop_
_entity.id
_entity.type
_entity.pdbx_description
1 polymer ?
#
loop_
_entity_poly.entity_id
_entity_poly.type
_entity_poly.pdbx_seq_one_letter_code
_entity_poly.pdbx_strand_id
1 'polypeptide(L)'
;MTTTHIPRFLSCLIALLSAVLLLAGCGASNGTNRTSSSTEKGDTFHIVTSFYPMYIATINITQGIDGVTVTNMTKPQTGCLHDYQLTIEDMKTLETADAFVVNGAGMESFLDKAMQQKKNLRIIDASKGIELLQEDGEENPHVWLSVTAAIEQVKNITAQLQAADPKHADAYETNSKAYLEKLEALK
;
A
#
# COMPACT_ATOMS: atom_id res chain seq x y z
N MET A 1 20.42 -47.90 -66.13
CA MET A 1 19.99 -47.25 -64.90
C MET A 1 20.84 -47.76 -63.74
N THR A 2 21.92 -47.06 -63.45
CA THR A 2 22.88 -47.39 -62.39
C THR A 2 22.56 -46.65 -61.11
N THR A 3 21.97 -47.32 -60.15
CA THR A 3 21.69 -46.80 -58.81
C THR A 3 22.98 -46.86 -57.97
N THR A 4 23.55 -45.68 -57.70
CA THR A 4 24.72 -45.58 -56.81
C THR A 4 24.23 -45.63 -55.36
N HIS A 5 24.56 -46.76 -54.71
CA HIS A 5 24.37 -46.92 -53.26
C HIS A 5 25.44 -46.14 -52.50
N ILE A 6 25.02 -45.07 -51.84
CA ILE A 6 25.85 -44.32 -50.89
C ILE A 6 25.95 -45.17 -49.60
N PRO A 7 27.14 -45.52 -49.13
CA PRO A 7 27.28 -46.39 -47.96
C PRO A 7 26.78 -45.62 -46.71
N ARG A 8 25.99 -46.29 -45.90
CA ARG A 8 25.36 -45.79 -44.67
C ARG A 8 26.32 -45.07 -43.70
N PHE A 9 27.61 -45.43 -43.77
CA PHE A 9 28.66 -44.76 -42.96
C PHE A 9 28.92 -43.32 -43.34
N LEU A 10 28.78 -42.93 -44.61
CA LEU A 10 29.01 -41.57 -45.09
C LEU A 10 27.87 -40.66 -44.66
N SER A 11 26.63 -41.15 -44.55
CA SER A 11 25.47 -40.40 -44.04
C SER A 11 25.62 -40.05 -42.56
N CYS A 12 26.18 -40.95 -41.73
CA CYS A 12 26.41 -40.68 -40.33
C CYS A 12 27.49 -39.62 -40.07
N LEU A 13 28.54 -39.60 -40.93
CA LEU A 13 29.63 -38.62 -40.80
C LEU A 13 29.17 -37.22 -41.16
N ILE A 14 28.31 -37.08 -42.16
CA ILE A 14 27.76 -35.75 -42.55
C ILE A 14 26.79 -35.23 -41.47
N ALA A 15 26.02 -36.11 -40.82
CA ALA A 15 25.12 -35.73 -39.71
C ALA A 15 25.88 -35.30 -38.45
N LEU A 16 27.05 -35.90 -38.18
CA LEU A 16 27.90 -35.49 -37.04
C LEU A 16 28.64 -34.17 -37.31
N LEU A 17 29.05 -33.89 -38.54
CA LEU A 17 29.71 -32.64 -38.89
C LEU A 17 28.73 -31.43 -38.85
N SER A 18 27.47 -31.63 -39.19
CA SER A 18 26.45 -30.57 -39.10
C SER A 18 26.04 -30.22 -37.67
N ALA A 19 26.13 -31.17 -36.73
CA ALA A 19 25.84 -30.91 -35.31
C ALA A 19 26.92 -30.07 -34.60
N VAL A 20 28.18 -30.16 -35.03
CA VAL A 20 29.32 -29.42 -34.44
C VAL A 20 29.36 -27.99 -34.92
N LEU A 21 28.83 -27.67 -36.11
CA LEU A 21 28.79 -26.28 -36.64
C LEU A 21 27.71 -25.41 -36.01
N LEU A 22 26.73 -25.96 -35.29
CA LEU A 22 25.69 -25.25 -34.62
C LEU A 22 26.08 -24.78 -33.19
N LEU A 23 27.20 -25.25 -32.66
CA LEU A 23 27.68 -24.92 -31.30
C LEU A 23 28.74 -23.80 -31.27
N ALA A 24 29.24 -23.33 -32.43
CA ALA A 24 30.27 -22.31 -32.53
C ALA A 24 29.72 -20.88 -32.78
N GLY A 25 28.43 -20.67 -32.70
CA GLY A 25 27.73 -19.39 -32.98
C GLY A 25 27.41 -18.54 -31.76
N CYS A 26 28.09 -18.71 -30.63
CA CYS A 26 27.90 -17.83 -29.44
C CYS A 26 29.22 -17.14 -29.08
N GLY A 27 29.53 -16.05 -29.76
CA GLY A 27 30.70 -15.26 -29.43
C GLY A 27 30.71 -13.91 -30.13
N ALA A 28 30.49 -12.86 -29.36
CA ALA A 28 30.61 -11.44 -29.69
C ALA A 28 29.33 -10.75 -30.19
N SER A 29 28.41 -10.50 -29.30
CA SER A 29 27.59 -9.31 -29.32
C SER A 29 27.95 -8.45 -28.11
N ASN A 30 28.48 -7.30 -28.42
CA ASN A 30 28.79 -6.20 -27.52
C ASN A 30 27.64 -5.99 -26.54
N GLY A 31 27.90 -6.23 -25.25
CA GLY A 31 26.93 -6.08 -24.19
C GLY A 31 26.57 -4.61 -23.99
N THR A 32 25.49 -4.18 -24.62
CA THR A 32 24.65 -3.21 -23.94
C THR A 32 24.04 -3.97 -22.77
N ASN A 33 24.58 -3.68 -21.60
CA ASN A 33 23.99 -4.03 -20.32
C ASN A 33 22.59 -3.41 -20.29
N ARG A 34 21.60 -4.10 -20.86
CA ARG A 34 20.23 -3.97 -20.41
C ARG A 34 20.22 -4.63 -19.06
N THR A 35 20.57 -3.84 -18.06
CA THR A 35 20.06 -4.07 -16.72
C THR A 35 18.56 -4.23 -16.94
N SER A 36 18.10 -5.46 -16.99
CA SER A 36 16.73 -5.79 -16.66
C SER A 36 16.58 -5.23 -15.27
N SER A 37 16.08 -4.02 -15.17
CA SER A 37 15.41 -3.56 -13.97
C SER A 37 14.29 -4.58 -13.76
N SER A 38 14.61 -5.69 -13.09
CA SER A 38 13.67 -6.29 -12.18
C SER A 38 13.34 -5.11 -11.27
N THR A 39 12.25 -4.44 -11.52
CA THR A 39 11.57 -3.68 -10.49
C THR A 39 11.33 -4.73 -9.42
N GLU A 40 12.29 -4.87 -8.49
CA GLU A 40 11.97 -5.34 -7.17
C GLU A 40 10.73 -4.52 -6.85
N LYS A 41 9.61 -5.19 -6.64
CA LYS A 41 8.42 -4.60 -6.04
C LYS A 41 8.95 -4.15 -4.70
N GLY A 42 9.51 -2.92 -4.69
CA GLY A 42 10.09 -2.31 -3.53
C GLY A 42 9.01 -2.40 -2.48
N ASP A 43 9.39 -2.79 -1.30
CA ASP A 43 8.53 -3.07 -0.16
C ASP A 43 7.74 -1.78 0.15
N THR A 44 6.68 -1.56 -0.66
CA THR A 44 5.84 -0.37 -0.58
C THR A 44 4.84 -0.61 0.54
N PHE A 45 4.90 0.21 1.56
CA PHE A 45 3.94 0.19 2.66
C PHE A 45 2.67 0.91 2.20
N HIS A 46 1.60 0.15 2.00
CA HIS A 46 0.33 0.65 1.50
C HIS A 46 -0.64 0.93 2.66
N ILE A 47 -0.98 2.20 2.83
CA ILE A 47 -1.93 2.67 3.83
C ILE A 47 -3.27 2.95 3.13
N VAL A 48 -4.34 2.40 3.66
CA VAL A 48 -5.71 2.76 3.27
C VAL A 48 -6.34 3.58 4.39
N THR A 49 -7.15 4.56 4.05
CA THR A 49 -7.89 5.37 5.01
C THR A 49 -9.39 5.19 4.80
N SER A 50 -10.17 5.21 5.85
CA SER A 50 -11.62 4.97 5.79
C SER A 50 -12.35 6.05 5.00
N PHE A 51 -12.06 7.33 5.27
CA PHE A 51 -12.72 8.45 4.62
C PHE A 51 -11.83 9.72 4.64
N TYR A 52 -12.35 10.79 4.02
CA TYR A 52 -11.57 11.97 3.67
C TYR A 52 -10.83 12.66 4.85
N PRO A 53 -11.41 12.87 6.05
CA PRO A 53 -10.66 13.43 7.18
C PRO A 53 -9.43 12.62 7.58
N MET A 54 -9.55 11.28 7.60
CA MET A 54 -8.43 10.39 7.88
C MET A 54 -7.39 10.41 6.75
N TYR A 55 -7.86 10.52 5.51
CA TYR A 55 -6.98 10.68 4.34
C TYR A 55 -6.14 11.95 4.44
N ILE A 56 -6.76 13.11 4.73
CA ILE A 56 -6.02 14.38 4.87
C ILE A 56 -4.98 14.31 5.98
N ALA A 57 -5.32 13.78 7.15
CA ALA A 57 -4.36 13.60 8.24
C ALA A 57 -3.18 12.72 7.79
N THR A 58 -3.49 11.57 7.18
CA THR A 58 -2.49 10.57 6.80
C THR A 58 -1.56 11.08 5.70
N ILE A 59 -2.06 11.73 4.65
CA ILE A 59 -1.20 12.26 3.57
C ILE A 59 -0.26 13.37 4.05
N ASN A 60 -0.65 14.16 5.05
CA ASN A 60 0.25 15.15 5.65
C ASN A 60 1.37 14.48 6.46
N ILE A 61 1.09 13.37 7.16
CA ILE A 61 2.08 12.59 7.91
C ILE A 61 3.03 11.85 6.96
N THR A 62 2.55 11.42 5.79
CA THR A 62 3.31 10.57 4.84
C THR A 62 3.91 11.33 3.67
N GLN A 63 3.76 12.64 3.61
CA GLN A 63 4.18 13.48 2.49
C GLN A 63 5.65 13.28 2.12
N GLY A 64 5.92 12.94 0.85
CA GLY A 64 7.27 12.86 0.31
C GLY A 64 8.09 11.67 0.83
N ILE A 65 7.48 10.67 1.44
CA ILE A 65 8.17 9.45 1.90
C ILE A 65 8.15 8.42 0.77
N ASP A 66 9.32 8.12 0.22
CA ASP A 66 9.47 7.09 -0.80
C ASP A 66 9.14 5.70 -0.24
N GLY A 67 8.40 4.91 -1.01
CA GLY A 67 7.99 3.57 -0.58
C GLY A 67 6.75 3.56 0.33
N VAL A 68 6.06 4.70 0.52
CA VAL A 68 4.78 4.78 1.23
C VAL A 68 3.70 5.30 0.28
N THR A 69 2.55 4.64 0.27
CA THR A 69 1.39 5.07 -0.52
C THR A 69 0.14 5.14 0.35
N VAL A 70 -0.73 6.11 0.04
CA VAL A 70 -1.99 6.30 0.77
C VAL A 70 -3.16 6.30 -0.21
N THR A 71 -4.16 5.49 0.07
CA THR A 71 -5.40 5.41 -0.70
C THR A 71 -6.59 5.72 0.20
N ASN A 72 -7.45 6.65 -0.21
CA ASN A 72 -8.73 6.84 0.46
C ASN A 72 -9.73 5.80 -0.04
N MET A 73 -10.28 4.99 0.85
CA MET A 73 -11.21 3.93 0.50
C MET A 73 -12.52 4.49 -0.05
N THR A 74 -13.12 5.41 0.67
CA THR A 74 -14.36 6.04 0.21
C THR A 74 -14.05 7.18 -0.73
N LYS A 75 -14.78 7.28 -1.84
CA LYS A 75 -14.72 8.48 -2.68
C LYS A 75 -15.09 9.71 -1.84
N PRO A 76 -14.57 10.91 -2.19
CA PRO A 76 -14.92 12.13 -1.48
C PRO A 76 -16.43 12.27 -1.44
N GLN A 77 -17.05 11.89 -0.35
CA GLN A 77 -18.45 12.10 -0.09
C GLN A 77 -18.58 13.23 0.92
N THR A 78 -19.42 14.19 0.61
CA THR A 78 -19.84 15.22 1.54
C THR A 78 -20.87 14.59 2.47
N GLY A 79 -20.45 14.04 3.60
CA GLY A 79 -21.38 13.46 4.54
C GLY A 79 -20.76 12.48 5.53
N CYS A 80 -21.57 12.04 6.45
CA CYS A 80 -21.22 11.08 7.48
C CYS A 80 -21.18 9.65 6.91
N LEU A 81 -20.29 8.80 7.44
CA LEU A 81 -20.16 7.40 7.00
C LEU A 81 -21.23 6.46 7.58
N HIS A 82 -22.14 6.94 8.43
CA HIS A 82 -23.13 6.07 9.10
C HIS A 82 -23.97 5.22 8.13
N ASP A 83 -24.27 5.75 6.95
CA ASP A 83 -25.06 5.05 5.93
C ASP A 83 -24.18 4.46 4.81
N TYR A 84 -22.85 4.42 5.02
CA TYR A 84 -21.96 3.92 3.99
C TYR A 84 -22.08 2.40 3.85
N GLN A 85 -22.21 1.95 2.61
CA GLN A 85 -22.24 0.53 2.27
C GLN A 85 -20.98 0.14 1.52
N LEU A 86 -20.27 -0.86 2.06
CA LEU A 86 -19.06 -1.41 1.45
C LEU A 86 -19.36 -1.96 0.05
N THR A 87 -18.52 -1.55 -0.87
CA THR A 87 -18.51 -2.08 -2.24
C THR A 87 -17.46 -3.21 -2.38
N ILE A 88 -17.55 -3.96 -3.47
CA ILE A 88 -16.52 -4.96 -3.81
C ILE A 88 -15.16 -4.29 -4.04
N GLU A 89 -15.13 -3.06 -4.54
CA GLU A 89 -13.91 -2.30 -4.78
C GLU A 89 -13.24 -1.89 -3.46
N ASP A 90 -14.00 -1.49 -2.46
CA ASP A 90 -13.49 -1.18 -1.12
C ASP A 90 -12.83 -2.41 -0.50
N MET A 91 -13.45 -3.57 -0.63
CA MET A 91 -12.89 -4.83 -0.14
C MET A 91 -11.57 -5.18 -0.83
N LYS A 92 -11.46 -5.00 -2.15
CA LYS A 92 -10.21 -5.18 -2.89
C LYS A 92 -9.13 -4.19 -2.44
N THR A 93 -9.50 -2.94 -2.23
CA THR A 93 -8.58 -1.91 -1.72
C THR A 93 -8.03 -2.30 -0.36
N LEU A 94 -8.89 -2.72 0.56
CA LEU A 94 -8.47 -3.22 1.88
C LEU A 94 -7.61 -4.49 1.79
N GLU A 95 -7.84 -5.35 0.81
CA GLU A 95 -7.06 -6.58 0.62
C GLU A 95 -5.58 -6.30 0.35
N THR A 96 -5.28 -5.19 -0.29
CA THR A 96 -3.89 -4.78 -0.62
C THR A 96 -3.22 -3.95 0.46
N ALA A 97 -3.95 -3.54 1.51
CA ALA A 97 -3.45 -2.67 2.56
C ALA A 97 -2.55 -3.39 3.57
N ASP A 98 -1.47 -2.72 3.99
CA ASP A 98 -0.62 -3.09 5.12
C ASP A 98 -1.15 -2.47 6.43
N ALA A 99 -1.75 -1.27 6.34
CA ALA A 99 -2.40 -0.58 7.44
C ALA A 99 -3.70 0.08 6.99
N PHE A 100 -4.66 0.16 7.90
CA PHE A 100 -5.94 0.82 7.67
C PHE A 100 -6.21 1.84 8.77
N VAL A 101 -6.23 3.13 8.37
CA VAL A 101 -6.49 4.25 9.27
C VAL A 101 -7.99 4.50 9.33
N VAL A 102 -8.55 4.34 10.50
CA VAL A 102 -9.96 4.59 10.80
C VAL A 102 -10.11 5.78 11.74
N ASN A 103 -11.25 6.44 11.71
CA ASN A 103 -11.60 7.41 12.74
C ASN A 103 -11.69 6.72 14.10
N GLY A 104 -12.28 5.54 14.14
CA GLY A 104 -12.64 4.87 15.39
C GLY A 104 -13.92 5.47 16.00
N ALA A 105 -14.06 5.34 17.32
CA ALA A 105 -15.24 5.82 18.03
C ALA A 105 -16.58 5.31 17.43
N GLY A 106 -16.59 4.11 16.85
CA GLY A 106 -17.78 3.49 16.25
C GLY A 106 -18.18 4.02 14.86
N MET A 107 -17.44 4.97 14.28
CA MET A 107 -17.77 5.56 12.98
C MET A 107 -17.81 4.51 11.86
N GLU A 108 -16.89 3.56 11.88
CA GLU A 108 -16.75 2.52 10.85
C GLU A 108 -17.39 1.18 11.26
N SER A 109 -18.47 1.19 12.03
CA SER A 109 -19.16 -0.04 12.50
C SER A 109 -19.59 -0.97 11.36
N PHE A 110 -19.84 -0.41 10.15
CA PHE A 110 -20.12 -1.19 8.94
C PHE A 110 -18.97 -2.08 8.48
N LEU A 111 -17.74 -1.79 8.92
CA LEU A 111 -16.53 -2.53 8.58
C LEU A 111 -16.23 -3.70 9.51
N ASP A 112 -16.84 -3.80 10.66
CA ASP A 112 -16.51 -4.78 11.71
C ASP A 112 -16.44 -6.21 11.17
N LYS A 113 -17.39 -6.60 10.33
CA LYS A 113 -17.44 -7.94 9.72
C LYS A 113 -16.32 -8.16 8.69
N ALA A 114 -15.98 -7.12 7.94
CA ALA A 114 -14.93 -7.19 6.93
C ALA A 114 -13.54 -7.27 7.59
N MET A 115 -13.34 -6.51 8.67
CA MET A 115 -12.08 -6.47 9.41
C MET A 115 -11.78 -7.76 10.16
N GLN A 116 -12.82 -8.46 10.67
CA GLN A 116 -12.67 -9.78 11.28
C GLN A 116 -12.12 -10.85 10.33
N GLN A 117 -12.29 -10.70 9.04
CA GLN A 117 -11.82 -11.65 8.03
C GLN A 117 -10.35 -11.48 7.67
N LYS A 118 -9.77 -10.29 7.85
CA LYS A 118 -8.37 -9.99 7.51
C LYS A 118 -7.48 -9.90 8.75
N LYS A 119 -7.03 -11.06 9.23
CA LYS A 119 -6.25 -11.21 10.49
C LYS A 119 -4.92 -10.41 10.54
N ASN A 120 -4.36 -10.02 9.40
CA ASN A 120 -3.04 -9.37 9.33
C ASN A 120 -3.13 -7.88 9.03
N LEU A 121 -4.32 -7.30 8.86
CA LEU A 121 -4.49 -5.87 8.62
C LEU A 121 -4.26 -5.11 9.93
N ARG A 122 -3.31 -4.19 9.92
CA ARG A 122 -3.05 -3.32 11.07
C ARG A 122 -4.05 -2.18 11.09
N ILE A 123 -4.88 -2.16 12.11
CA ILE A 123 -5.85 -1.08 12.32
C ILE A 123 -5.17 0.03 13.10
N ILE A 124 -5.25 1.23 12.57
CA ILE A 124 -4.77 2.47 13.18
C ILE A 124 -6.00 3.29 13.54
N ASP A 125 -6.34 3.24 14.82
CA ASP A 125 -7.49 3.96 15.39
C ASP A 125 -7.09 5.37 15.77
N ALA A 126 -7.56 6.35 15.01
CA ALA A 126 -7.23 7.76 15.21
C ALA A 126 -7.80 8.32 16.52
N SER A 127 -8.95 7.83 16.97
CA SER A 127 -9.61 8.32 18.19
C SER A 127 -9.23 7.57 19.47
N LYS A 128 -8.25 6.66 19.38
CA LYS A 128 -7.83 5.86 20.53
C LYS A 128 -7.45 6.73 21.74
N GLY A 129 -8.20 6.57 22.83
CA GLY A 129 -7.94 7.28 24.09
C GLY A 129 -8.36 8.74 24.12
N ILE A 130 -9.04 9.22 23.08
CA ILE A 130 -9.67 10.56 23.07
C ILE A 130 -10.99 10.47 23.83
N GLU A 131 -11.20 11.41 24.76
CA GLU A 131 -12.49 11.54 25.44
C GLU A 131 -13.54 12.06 24.45
N LEU A 132 -14.62 11.28 24.27
CA LEU A 132 -15.68 11.56 23.33
C LEU A 132 -16.76 12.41 23.96
N LEU A 133 -17.30 13.35 23.19
CA LEU A 133 -18.49 14.09 23.61
C LEU A 133 -19.68 13.13 23.66
N GLN A 134 -20.55 13.35 24.66
CA GLN A 134 -21.81 12.62 24.78
C GLN A 134 -22.93 13.44 24.13
N GLU A 135 -23.71 12.81 23.28
CA GLU A 135 -24.87 13.39 22.62
C GLU A 135 -26.04 12.41 22.73
N ASP A 136 -27.13 12.82 23.31
CA ASP A 136 -28.32 11.98 23.56
C ASP A 136 -28.04 10.64 24.28
N GLY A 137 -26.97 10.58 25.07
CA GLY A 137 -26.56 9.39 25.82
C GLY A 137 -25.67 8.42 25.05
N GLU A 138 -25.25 8.79 23.85
CA GLU A 138 -24.33 8.04 23.00
C GLU A 138 -23.01 8.82 22.79
N GLU A 139 -21.93 8.13 22.53
CA GLU A 139 -20.65 8.73 22.20
C GLU A 139 -20.69 9.33 20.79
N ASN A 140 -20.33 10.62 20.67
CA ASN A 140 -20.30 11.31 19.39
C ASN A 140 -18.99 11.00 18.64
N PRO A 141 -19.03 10.30 17.50
CA PRO A 141 -17.84 9.88 16.76
C PRO A 141 -17.21 10.98 15.88
N HIS A 142 -17.79 12.19 15.83
CA HIS A 142 -17.35 13.26 14.93
C HIS A 142 -16.13 14.03 15.46
N VAL A 143 -15.11 13.30 15.89
CA VAL A 143 -13.91 13.79 16.57
C VAL A 143 -13.14 14.80 15.72
N TRP A 144 -13.04 14.58 14.43
CA TRP A 144 -12.28 15.44 13.49
C TRP A 144 -12.85 16.86 13.32
N LEU A 145 -14.06 17.13 13.79
CA LEU A 145 -14.67 18.48 13.71
C LEU A 145 -14.07 19.46 14.72
N SER A 146 -13.40 18.98 15.76
CA SER A 146 -12.68 19.79 16.72
C SER A 146 -11.20 19.86 16.35
N VAL A 147 -10.64 21.06 16.18
CA VAL A 147 -9.21 21.25 15.93
C VAL A 147 -8.36 20.61 17.02
N THR A 148 -8.76 20.75 18.28
CA THR A 148 -8.05 20.14 19.42
C THR A 148 -8.05 18.63 19.33
N ALA A 149 -9.20 18.01 19.04
CA ALA A 149 -9.29 16.57 18.91
C ALA A 149 -8.61 16.06 17.64
N ALA A 150 -8.65 16.80 16.53
CA ALA A 150 -7.90 16.48 15.31
C ALA A 150 -6.37 16.45 15.55
N ILE A 151 -5.85 17.32 16.40
CA ILE A 151 -4.45 17.31 16.84
C ILE A 151 -4.13 16.00 17.55
N GLU A 152 -4.98 15.53 18.45
CA GLU A 152 -4.79 14.25 19.13
C GLU A 152 -4.92 13.07 18.15
N GLN A 153 -5.84 13.14 17.18
CA GLN A 153 -5.94 12.14 16.12
C GLN A 153 -4.65 12.06 15.30
N VAL A 154 -4.05 13.18 14.92
CA VAL A 154 -2.77 13.20 14.18
C VAL A 154 -1.66 12.56 15.00
N LYS A 155 -1.56 12.84 16.29
CA LYS A 155 -0.59 12.20 17.20
C LYS A 155 -0.81 10.69 17.27
N ASN A 156 -2.05 10.26 17.41
CA ASN A 156 -2.42 8.84 17.47
C ASN A 156 -2.06 8.10 16.17
N ILE A 157 -2.40 8.68 15.02
CA ILE A 157 -2.05 8.11 13.71
C ILE A 157 -0.54 8.00 13.58
N THR A 158 0.21 9.05 13.92
CA THR A 158 1.67 9.08 13.82
C THR A 158 2.30 7.97 14.65
N ALA A 159 1.96 7.88 15.93
CA ALA A 159 2.53 6.88 16.83
C ALA A 159 2.25 5.44 16.37
N GLN A 160 1.04 5.19 15.87
CA GLN A 160 0.66 3.87 15.38
C GLN A 160 1.30 3.54 14.02
N LEU A 161 1.50 4.52 13.13
CA LEU A 161 2.26 4.35 11.88
C LEU A 161 3.71 4.05 12.16
N GLN A 162 4.35 4.75 13.09
CA GLN A 162 5.74 4.48 13.52
C GLN A 162 5.91 3.02 14.01
N ALA A 163 4.93 2.51 14.76
CA ALA A 163 4.95 1.13 15.22
C ALA A 163 4.65 0.11 14.09
N ALA A 164 3.84 0.49 13.11
CA ALA A 164 3.45 -0.37 11.99
C ALA A 164 4.55 -0.45 10.91
N ASP A 165 5.26 0.64 10.69
CA ASP A 165 6.31 0.81 9.69
C ASP A 165 7.53 1.53 10.30
N PRO A 166 8.32 0.82 11.10
CA PRO A 166 9.49 1.40 11.78
C PRO A 166 10.56 1.96 10.82
N LYS A 167 10.58 1.48 9.58
CA LYS A 167 11.53 1.94 8.56
C LYS A 167 11.38 3.45 8.28
N HIS A 168 10.16 3.97 8.34
CA HIS A 168 9.87 5.36 8.03
C HIS A 168 9.48 6.19 9.29
N ALA A 169 9.71 5.66 10.49
CA ALA A 169 9.28 6.27 11.76
C ALA A 169 9.72 7.73 11.93
N ASP A 170 10.99 8.05 11.65
CA ASP A 170 11.53 9.41 11.79
C ASP A 170 10.93 10.39 10.78
N ALA A 171 10.61 9.91 9.57
CA ALA A 171 9.97 10.73 8.55
C ALA A 171 8.51 11.04 8.93
N TYR A 172 7.77 10.07 9.46
CA TYR A 172 6.42 10.29 10.01
C TYR A 172 6.43 11.33 11.13
N GLU A 173 7.38 11.22 12.06
CA GLU A 173 7.53 12.17 13.16
C GLU A 173 7.79 13.60 12.66
N THR A 174 8.72 13.75 11.70
CA THR A 174 9.08 15.05 11.13
C THR A 174 7.89 15.72 10.45
N ASN A 175 7.19 14.98 9.59
CA ASN A 175 6.03 15.48 8.87
C ASN A 175 4.87 15.81 9.81
N SER A 176 4.65 14.95 10.81
CA SER A 176 3.62 15.13 11.82
C SER A 176 3.82 16.44 12.59
N LYS A 177 5.05 16.72 13.05
CA LYS A 177 5.38 17.98 13.73
C LYS A 177 5.01 19.20 12.89
N ALA A 178 5.42 19.20 11.61
CA ALA A 178 5.11 20.31 10.70
C ALA A 178 3.60 20.45 10.44
N TYR A 179 2.84 19.36 10.46
CA TYR A 179 1.39 19.40 10.29
C TYR A 179 0.70 19.86 11.58
N LEU A 180 1.15 19.39 12.75
CA LEU A 180 0.64 19.81 14.05
C LEU A 180 0.83 21.31 14.29
N GLU A 181 1.96 21.89 13.90
CA GLU A 181 2.18 23.34 13.96
C GLU A 181 1.11 24.13 13.18
N LYS A 182 0.71 23.63 11.99
CA LYS A 182 -0.37 24.25 11.20
C LYS A 182 -1.73 24.13 11.89
N LEU A 183 -2.03 22.99 12.50
CA LEU A 183 -3.28 22.78 13.23
C LEU A 183 -3.33 23.63 14.50
N GLU A 184 -2.24 23.76 15.24
CA GLU A 184 -2.18 24.63 16.43
C GLU A 184 -2.40 26.10 16.08
N ALA A 185 -1.97 26.54 14.90
CA ALA A 185 -2.22 27.90 14.42
C ALA A 185 -3.70 28.20 14.11
N LEU A 186 -4.56 27.16 14.06
CA LEU A 186 -6.01 27.28 13.84
C LEU A 186 -6.81 27.37 15.15
N LYS A 187 -6.19 27.18 16.31
CA LYS A 187 -6.81 27.35 17.63
C LYS A 187 -7.00 28.83 17.99
#